data_a74e3459acb1d9911da37d446bc86a77
#
_entry.id   a74e3459acb1d9911da37d446bc86a77
#
_cell.length_a   1.000
_cell.length_b   1.000
_cell.length_c   1.000
_cell.angle_alpha   90.00
_cell.angle_beta   90.00
_cell.angle_gamma   90.00
#
_symmetry.space_group_name_H-M   'P 1'
#
loop_
_entity.id
_entity.type
_entity.pdbx_description
1 polymer ?
#
loop_
_entity_poly.entity_id
_entity_poly.type
_entity_poly.pdbx_seq_one_letter_code
_entity_poly.pdbx_strand_id
1 'polypeptide(L)'
;MDFYDELYAAVARDGAKRGIRTTPEEFQKFLSNIVPEAAALQVSQPAPPPMQERIEPVTAAPVPVVEDVLAAPPADHCPAAALPDDWAALRAVALNCQNCALCSQRQNVVFGEGNIQARLMFIGEGPGADEDATGRPFVGAAGQLLDKMIAAMHLAREDVYIANIVKCRPPGNRMPGADEAAACIGYLKKQIQLIQPEVIVLLGGTALSFLLEINGITKYRGRWQNYNNIAVMPTFHPAFLLRKPEAKREAWHDLKLVMAKLGIAV
;
A
#
# COMPACT_ATOMS: atom_id res chain seq x y z
N MET A 1 14.21 8.44 22.43
CA MET A 1 12.87 9.02 22.30
C MET A 1 12.03 8.01 21.54
N ASP A 2 10.92 7.57 22.08
CA ASP A 2 10.07 6.54 21.49
C ASP A 2 9.28 7.16 20.31
N PHE A 3 8.87 6.34 19.33
CA PHE A 3 8.01 6.74 18.20
C PHE A 3 6.78 7.53 18.65
N TYR A 4 6.21 7.16 19.80
CA TYR A 4 5.05 7.85 20.39
C TYR A 4 5.38 9.23 20.92
N ASP A 5 6.58 9.42 21.47
CA ASP A 5 7.06 10.72 21.95
C ASP A 5 7.30 11.68 20.80
N GLU A 6 7.88 11.19 19.68
CA GLU A 6 8.10 12.00 18.46
C GLU A 6 6.78 12.34 17.78
N LEU A 7 5.85 11.39 17.70
CA LEU A 7 4.52 11.60 17.13
C LEU A 7 3.72 12.60 17.96
N TYR A 8 3.78 12.47 19.31
CA TYR A 8 3.15 13.43 20.22
C TYR A 8 3.74 14.84 20.02
N ALA A 9 5.06 14.96 19.98
CA ALA A 9 5.72 16.25 19.80
C ALA A 9 5.36 16.91 18.45
N ALA A 10 5.17 16.15 17.39
CA ALA A 10 4.72 16.62 16.10
C ALA A 10 3.27 17.12 16.14
N VAL A 11 2.35 16.31 16.68
CA VAL A 11 0.93 16.64 16.81
C VAL A 11 0.71 17.83 17.75
N ALA A 12 1.44 17.90 18.87
CA ALA A 12 1.35 19.01 19.81
C ALA A 12 1.86 20.34 19.20
N ARG A 13 2.91 20.30 18.37
CA ARG A 13 3.41 21.49 17.66
C ARG A 13 2.43 22.01 16.62
N ASP A 14 1.79 21.13 15.84
CA ASP A 14 0.80 21.54 14.86
C ASP A 14 -0.51 22.01 15.52
N GLY A 15 -0.96 21.31 16.56
CA GLY A 15 -2.10 21.73 17.38
C GLY A 15 -1.91 23.11 18.01
N ALA A 16 -0.70 23.42 18.48
CA ALA A 16 -0.37 24.73 19.05
C ALA A 16 -0.48 25.87 18.02
N LYS A 17 -0.13 25.62 16.76
CA LYS A 17 -0.30 26.60 15.65
C LYS A 17 -1.78 26.86 15.35
N ARG A 18 -2.66 25.89 15.61
CA ARG A 18 -4.11 25.96 15.39
C ARG A 18 -4.90 26.33 16.67
N GLY A 19 -4.21 26.66 17.76
CA GLY A 19 -4.82 27.03 19.04
C GLY A 19 -5.35 25.84 19.86
N ILE A 20 -4.99 24.61 19.49
CA ILE A 20 -5.37 23.39 20.20
C ILE A 20 -4.20 22.98 21.10
N ARG A 21 -4.42 22.95 22.42
CA ARG A 21 -3.44 22.42 23.38
C ARG A 21 -3.84 21.01 23.76
N THR A 22 -3.00 20.03 23.45
CA THR A 22 -3.15 18.63 23.87
C THR A 22 -2.03 18.30 24.84
N THR A 23 -2.36 17.73 26.00
CA THR A 23 -1.38 17.26 26.96
C THR A 23 -0.89 15.84 26.61
N PRO A 24 0.30 15.40 27.09
CA PRO A 24 0.76 14.02 26.89
C PRO A 24 -0.27 12.98 27.38
N GLU A 25 -0.95 13.26 28.48
CA GLU A 25 -1.95 12.38 29.07
C GLU A 25 -3.21 12.27 28.23
N GLU A 26 -3.69 13.38 27.66
CA GLU A 26 -4.84 13.39 26.75
C GLU A 26 -4.50 12.66 25.44
N PHE A 27 -3.27 12.79 24.95
CA PHE A 27 -2.80 12.07 23.78
C PHE A 27 -2.68 10.57 24.04
N GLN A 28 -2.16 10.16 25.20
CA GLN A 28 -2.13 8.77 25.64
C GLN A 28 -3.55 8.20 25.78
N LYS A 29 -4.47 8.94 26.37
CA LYS A 29 -5.87 8.56 26.49
C LYS A 29 -6.58 8.46 25.13
N PHE A 30 -6.24 9.34 24.20
CA PHE A 30 -6.70 9.27 22.80
C PHE A 30 -6.15 8.03 22.11
N LEU A 31 -4.88 7.68 22.30
CA LEU A 31 -4.27 6.47 21.74
C LEU A 31 -4.87 5.19 22.35
N SER A 32 -5.15 5.15 23.65
CA SER A 32 -5.77 4.00 24.32
C SER A 32 -7.23 3.79 23.90
N ASN A 33 -7.95 4.84 23.54
CA ASN A 33 -9.32 4.73 23.01
C ASN A 33 -9.39 4.27 21.55
N ILE A 34 -8.28 4.40 20.80
CA ILE A 34 -8.19 3.96 19.40
C ILE A 34 -7.66 2.52 19.28
N VAL A 35 -6.94 2.06 20.29
CA VAL A 35 -6.47 0.67 20.42
C VAL A 35 -7.24 0.05 21.60
N PRO A 36 -8.35 -0.66 21.38
CA PRO A 36 -8.95 -1.42 22.47
C PRO A 36 -7.89 -2.42 22.93
N GLU A 37 -7.62 -2.37 24.23
CA GLU A 37 -6.75 -3.30 24.93
C GLU A 37 -7.14 -4.72 24.52
N ALA A 38 -6.25 -5.40 23.83
CA ALA A 38 -6.45 -6.79 23.44
C ALA A 38 -6.56 -7.56 24.75
N ALA A 39 -7.79 -7.91 25.13
CA ALA A 39 -8.08 -8.80 26.23
C ALA A 39 -7.13 -10.00 26.14
N ALA A 40 -6.45 -10.30 27.22
CA ALA A 40 -5.55 -11.42 27.38
C ALA A 40 -6.26 -12.72 27.00
N LEU A 41 -6.15 -13.10 25.73
CA LEU A 41 -6.48 -14.43 25.28
C LEU A 41 -5.37 -15.35 25.79
N GLN A 42 -5.67 -16.05 26.89
CA GLN A 42 -4.94 -17.22 27.31
C GLN A 42 -5.02 -18.24 26.17
N VAL A 43 -4.00 -18.29 25.35
CA VAL A 43 -3.81 -19.35 24.35
C VAL A 43 -3.35 -20.56 25.16
N SER A 44 -4.29 -21.45 25.49
CA SER A 44 -3.99 -22.82 25.86
C SER A 44 -3.28 -23.48 24.67
N GLN A 45 -2.03 -23.87 24.88
CA GLN A 45 -1.23 -24.60 23.90
C GLN A 45 -1.95 -25.93 23.57
N PRO A 46 -2.23 -26.26 22.30
CA PRO A 46 -2.60 -27.61 21.95
C PRO A 46 -1.39 -28.53 22.11
N ALA A 47 -1.61 -29.69 22.76
CA ALA A 47 -0.63 -30.72 22.90
C ALA A 47 -0.10 -31.22 21.55
N PRO A 48 1.19 -31.60 21.45
CA PRO A 48 1.75 -32.13 20.22
C PRO A 48 1.08 -33.46 19.84
N PRO A 49 0.81 -33.70 18.55
CA PRO A 49 0.27 -34.96 18.10
C PRO A 49 1.30 -36.08 18.26
N PRO A 50 0.85 -37.33 18.53
CA PRO A 50 1.76 -38.46 18.69
C PRO A 50 2.45 -38.82 17.37
N MET A 51 3.75 -39.06 17.46
CA MET A 51 4.55 -39.66 16.38
C MET A 51 4.16 -41.10 16.13
N GLN A 52 4.20 -41.44 14.88
CA GLN A 52 4.36 -42.73 14.21
C GLN A 52 3.17 -43.15 13.32
N GLU A 53 3.46 -43.10 12.01
CA GLU A 53 3.36 -44.35 11.27
C GLU A 53 4.26 -44.34 10.03
N ARG A 54 4.91 -45.46 9.82
CA ARG A 54 5.90 -45.82 8.82
C ARG A 54 5.29 -45.72 7.42
N ILE A 55 5.88 -44.97 6.53
CA ILE A 55 5.50 -44.91 5.11
C ILE A 55 6.29 -46.02 4.39
N GLU A 56 5.56 -47.03 3.89
CA GLU A 56 6.10 -48.01 2.92
C GLU A 56 6.13 -47.36 1.51
N PRO A 57 7.07 -47.72 0.65
CA PRO A 57 7.21 -47.11 -0.66
C PRO A 57 6.09 -47.62 -1.61
N VAL A 58 5.22 -46.70 -2.03
CA VAL A 58 4.25 -46.95 -3.09
C VAL A 58 4.95 -46.78 -4.44
N THR A 59 4.99 -47.83 -5.22
CA THR A 59 5.46 -47.85 -6.62
C THR A 59 4.59 -46.94 -7.47
N ALA A 60 5.25 -46.00 -8.14
CA ALA A 60 4.62 -45.03 -9.05
C ALA A 60 4.07 -45.72 -10.29
N ALA A 61 2.75 -45.59 -10.54
CA ALA A 61 2.14 -45.84 -11.83
C ALA A 61 2.30 -44.61 -12.72
N PRO A 62 2.43 -44.77 -14.05
CA PRO A 62 2.66 -43.64 -14.95
C PRO A 62 1.45 -42.73 -15.03
N VAL A 63 1.70 -41.42 -14.82
CA VAL A 63 0.69 -40.38 -14.96
C VAL A 63 0.45 -40.15 -16.47
N PRO A 64 -0.82 -40.06 -16.94
CA PRO A 64 -1.08 -39.73 -18.33
C PRO A 64 -0.68 -38.29 -18.62
N VAL A 65 0.06 -38.10 -19.68
CA VAL A 65 0.42 -36.78 -20.24
C VAL A 65 -0.87 -36.12 -20.71
N VAL A 66 -1.36 -35.12 -19.98
CA VAL A 66 -2.41 -34.23 -20.46
C VAL A 66 -1.78 -33.25 -21.44
N GLU A 67 -2.21 -33.32 -22.70
CA GLU A 67 -1.86 -32.37 -23.74
C GLU A 67 -2.17 -30.94 -23.27
N ASP A 68 -1.18 -30.09 -23.50
CA ASP A 68 -1.18 -28.66 -23.26
C ASP A 68 -2.36 -28.01 -24.01
N VAL A 69 -3.45 -27.74 -23.30
CA VAL A 69 -4.50 -26.86 -23.83
C VAL A 69 -3.93 -25.45 -23.79
N LEU A 70 -3.39 -25.01 -24.91
CA LEU A 70 -3.03 -23.62 -25.16
C LEU A 70 -4.19 -22.72 -24.75
N ALA A 71 -4.10 -22.15 -23.56
CA ALA A 71 -4.99 -21.09 -23.12
C ALA A 71 -4.84 -19.92 -24.10
N ALA A 72 -5.95 -19.48 -24.64
CA ALA A 72 -6.01 -18.31 -25.53
C ALA A 72 -5.28 -17.12 -24.87
N PRO A 73 -4.57 -16.30 -25.66
CA PRO A 73 -3.89 -15.14 -25.11
C PRO A 73 -4.93 -14.23 -24.43
N PRO A 74 -4.61 -13.68 -23.24
CA PRO A 74 -5.51 -12.76 -22.56
C PRO A 74 -5.80 -11.56 -23.47
N ALA A 75 -7.07 -11.15 -23.48
CA ALA A 75 -7.57 -10.02 -24.24
C ALA A 75 -6.67 -8.79 -24.12
N ASP A 76 -6.54 -8.07 -25.22
CA ASP A 76 -5.70 -6.88 -25.42
C ASP A 76 -5.56 -6.00 -24.17
N HIS A 77 -4.38 -6.03 -23.56
CA HIS A 77 -4.01 -5.11 -22.50
C HIS A 77 -3.93 -3.70 -23.10
N CYS A 78 -4.64 -2.74 -22.49
CA CYS A 78 -4.55 -1.34 -22.92
C CYS A 78 -3.10 -0.87 -22.71
N PRO A 79 -2.29 -0.69 -23.76
CA PRO A 79 -0.90 -0.27 -23.60
C PRO A 79 -0.88 1.16 -23.04
N ALA A 80 0.05 1.46 -22.13
CA ALA A 80 0.20 2.78 -21.53
C ALA A 80 0.34 3.92 -22.59
N ALA A 81 0.82 3.58 -23.79
CA ALA A 81 0.94 4.51 -24.91
C ALA A 81 -0.41 4.97 -25.51
N ALA A 82 -1.51 4.25 -25.24
CA ALA A 82 -2.86 4.61 -25.72
C ALA A 82 -3.68 5.40 -24.69
N LEU A 83 -3.15 5.60 -23.46
CA LEU A 83 -3.85 6.35 -22.42
C LEU A 83 -3.71 7.86 -22.65
N PRO A 84 -4.78 8.66 -22.32
CA PRO A 84 -4.76 10.11 -22.52
C PRO A 84 -3.66 10.81 -21.72
N ASP A 85 -3.12 11.91 -22.27
CA ASP A 85 -2.18 12.82 -21.62
C ASP A 85 -2.89 13.93 -20.80
N ASP A 86 -4.20 13.94 -20.81
CA ASP A 86 -5.03 14.81 -20.00
C ASP A 86 -5.55 14.07 -18.75
N TRP A 87 -5.47 14.72 -17.58
CA TRP A 87 -5.83 14.12 -16.30
C TRP A 87 -7.31 13.75 -16.22
N ALA A 88 -8.21 14.62 -16.68
CA ALA A 88 -9.64 14.37 -16.62
C ALA A 88 -10.05 13.23 -17.57
N ALA A 89 -9.48 13.21 -18.77
CA ALA A 89 -9.67 12.14 -19.73
C ALA A 89 -9.12 10.81 -19.23
N LEU A 90 -7.91 10.80 -18.64
CA LEU A 90 -7.32 9.60 -18.04
C LEU A 90 -8.22 9.04 -16.93
N ARG A 91 -8.74 9.91 -16.05
CA ARG A 91 -9.65 9.52 -14.98
C ARG A 91 -10.95 8.95 -15.55
N ALA A 92 -11.55 9.58 -16.55
CA ALA A 92 -12.78 9.10 -17.18
C ALA A 92 -12.60 7.70 -17.80
N VAL A 93 -11.49 7.44 -18.49
CA VAL A 93 -11.17 6.12 -19.05
C VAL A 93 -10.98 5.09 -17.93
N ALA A 94 -10.26 5.43 -16.86
CA ALA A 94 -10.02 4.53 -15.74
C ALA A 94 -11.31 4.15 -14.99
N LEU A 95 -12.23 5.10 -14.79
CA LEU A 95 -13.52 4.86 -14.12
C LEU A 95 -14.42 3.87 -14.88
N ASN A 96 -14.28 3.81 -16.20
CA ASN A 96 -15.04 2.91 -17.08
C ASN A 96 -14.25 1.65 -17.50
N CYS A 97 -13.06 1.42 -16.93
CA CYS A 97 -12.17 0.34 -17.31
C CYS A 97 -12.79 -1.05 -17.08
N GLN A 98 -12.61 -1.96 -18.07
CA GLN A 98 -13.06 -3.36 -18.02
C GLN A 98 -11.93 -4.32 -18.41
N ASN A 99 -10.66 -3.94 -18.29
CA ASN A 99 -9.51 -4.65 -18.85
C ASN A 99 -9.11 -5.92 -18.09
N CYS A 100 -9.68 -6.21 -16.92
CA CYS A 100 -9.38 -7.43 -16.15
C CYS A 100 -10.58 -7.89 -15.31
N ALA A 101 -10.50 -9.10 -14.78
CA ALA A 101 -11.57 -9.73 -14.01
C ALA A 101 -12.01 -8.94 -12.76
N LEU A 102 -11.17 -8.07 -12.21
CA LEU A 102 -11.52 -7.26 -11.03
C LEU A 102 -12.69 -6.30 -11.29
N CYS A 103 -12.98 -5.95 -12.53
CA CYS A 103 -14.08 -5.06 -12.86
C CYS A 103 -15.45 -5.63 -12.54
N SER A 104 -15.61 -6.95 -12.53
CA SER A 104 -16.90 -7.62 -12.34
C SER A 104 -17.42 -7.59 -10.89
N GLN A 105 -16.54 -7.39 -9.92
CA GLN A 105 -16.88 -7.47 -8.48
C GLN A 105 -16.64 -6.18 -7.73
N ARG A 106 -16.04 -5.17 -8.34
CA ARG A 106 -15.84 -3.86 -7.70
C ARG A 106 -17.17 -3.12 -7.53
N GLN A 107 -17.29 -2.34 -6.48
CA GLN A 107 -18.33 -1.32 -6.33
C GLN A 107 -17.90 -0.02 -7.01
N ASN A 108 -16.65 0.39 -6.76
CA ASN A 108 -16.06 1.59 -7.34
C ASN A 108 -14.65 1.35 -7.86
N VAL A 109 -14.26 2.16 -8.85
CA VAL A 109 -12.84 2.30 -9.22
C VAL A 109 -12.19 3.27 -8.26
N VAL A 110 -11.10 2.87 -7.63
CA VAL A 110 -10.27 3.71 -6.77
C VAL A 110 -9.11 4.27 -7.59
N PHE A 111 -9.37 5.37 -8.29
CA PHE A 111 -8.40 5.95 -9.23
C PHE A 111 -7.14 6.46 -8.54
N GLY A 112 -7.29 7.13 -7.41
CA GLY A 112 -6.30 7.83 -6.63
C GLY A 112 -6.84 9.17 -6.15
N GLU A 113 -6.15 9.81 -5.19
CA GLU A 113 -6.59 11.03 -4.53
C GLU A 113 -5.40 11.90 -4.11
N GLY A 114 -5.58 13.20 -4.11
CA GLY A 114 -4.62 14.18 -3.62
C GLY A 114 -4.24 15.23 -4.67
N ASN A 115 -3.11 15.88 -4.45
CA ASN A 115 -2.61 16.94 -5.32
C ASN A 115 -1.98 16.36 -6.61
N ILE A 116 -2.48 16.74 -7.75
CA ILE A 116 -1.93 16.34 -9.05
C ILE A 116 -0.59 17.04 -9.38
N GLN A 117 -0.15 17.96 -8.55
CA GLN A 117 1.16 18.64 -8.60
C GLN A 117 2.01 18.26 -7.36
N ALA A 118 1.71 17.14 -6.71
CA ALA A 118 2.39 16.72 -5.50
C ALA A 118 3.87 16.42 -5.76
N ARG A 119 4.74 16.88 -4.87
CA ARG A 119 6.15 16.48 -4.84
C ARG A 119 6.36 15.06 -4.31
N LEU A 120 5.39 14.53 -3.57
CA LEU A 120 5.42 13.22 -2.92
C LEU A 120 4.21 12.39 -3.33
N MET A 121 4.47 11.17 -3.79
CA MET A 121 3.43 10.21 -4.15
C MET A 121 3.57 8.92 -3.33
N PHE A 122 2.47 8.45 -2.73
CA PHE A 122 2.39 7.15 -2.06
C PHE A 122 1.69 6.14 -2.97
N ILE A 123 2.27 4.95 -3.10
CA ILE A 123 1.73 3.88 -3.94
C ILE A 123 1.60 2.61 -3.12
N GLY A 124 0.37 2.12 -2.98
CA GLY A 124 0.05 0.86 -2.32
C GLY A 124 -0.26 -0.27 -3.31
N GLU A 125 -0.79 -1.37 -2.78
CA GLU A 125 -1.12 -2.59 -3.52
C GLU A 125 -2.43 -2.47 -4.29
N GLY A 126 -3.53 -2.29 -3.61
CA GLY A 126 -4.87 -2.25 -4.17
C GLY A 126 -5.91 -1.81 -3.13
N PRO A 127 -7.17 -1.54 -3.58
CA PRO A 127 -8.24 -1.15 -2.68
C PRO A 127 -8.67 -2.29 -1.74
N GLY A 128 -8.98 -1.96 -0.49
CA GLY A 128 -9.73 -2.80 0.45
C GLY A 128 -11.24 -2.59 0.34
N ALA A 129 -11.99 -3.11 1.33
CA ALA A 129 -13.45 -3.01 1.34
C ALA A 129 -13.96 -1.57 1.49
N ASP A 130 -13.34 -0.82 2.39
CA ASP A 130 -13.74 0.57 2.67
C ASP A 130 -13.42 1.48 1.48
N GLU A 131 -12.29 1.22 0.80
CA GLU A 131 -11.88 1.93 -0.40
C GLU A 131 -12.81 1.63 -1.58
N ASP A 132 -13.20 0.37 -1.76
CA ASP A 132 -14.13 -0.05 -2.80
C ASP A 132 -15.52 0.57 -2.59
N ALA A 133 -15.99 0.64 -1.34
CA ALA A 133 -17.27 1.25 -1.00
C ALA A 133 -17.29 2.78 -1.24
N THR A 134 -16.15 3.46 -1.01
CA THR A 134 -16.07 4.92 -1.07
C THR A 134 -15.50 5.48 -2.37
N GLY A 135 -14.79 4.65 -3.16
CA GLY A 135 -14.04 5.08 -4.35
C GLY A 135 -12.77 5.88 -4.01
N ARG A 136 -12.36 5.94 -2.74
CA ARG A 136 -11.19 6.70 -2.26
C ARG A 136 -10.08 5.77 -1.77
N PRO A 137 -8.80 6.03 -2.09
CA PRO A 137 -7.69 5.21 -1.64
C PRO A 137 -7.41 5.41 -0.15
N PHE A 138 -7.01 4.36 0.56
CA PHE A 138 -6.53 4.42 1.93
C PHE A 138 -7.47 5.18 2.89
N VAL A 139 -8.71 4.70 3.05
CA VAL A 139 -9.71 5.25 3.99
C VAL A 139 -10.00 4.31 5.17
N GLY A 140 -9.75 3.01 5.03
CA GLY A 140 -9.86 2.04 6.12
C GLY A 140 -8.77 2.18 7.17
N ALA A 141 -8.64 1.22 8.10
CA ALA A 141 -7.69 1.27 9.21
C ALA A 141 -6.23 1.49 8.77
N ALA A 142 -5.81 0.86 7.65
CA ALA A 142 -4.49 1.08 7.06
C ALA A 142 -4.32 2.52 6.53
N GLY A 143 -5.38 3.08 5.96
CA GLY A 143 -5.41 4.47 5.48
C GLY A 143 -5.32 5.48 6.62
N GLN A 144 -6.04 5.26 7.71
CA GLN A 144 -5.94 6.11 8.91
C GLN A 144 -4.53 6.11 9.52
N LEU A 145 -3.81 4.98 9.43
CA LEU A 145 -2.40 4.95 9.83
C LEU A 145 -1.55 5.73 8.82
N LEU A 146 -1.79 5.61 7.52
CA LEU A 146 -1.08 6.40 6.50
C LEU A 146 -1.29 7.90 6.70
N ASP A 147 -2.51 8.35 7.02
CA ASP A 147 -2.79 9.75 7.33
C ASP A 147 -1.97 10.26 8.53
N LYS A 148 -1.81 9.43 9.57
CA LYS A 148 -0.94 9.75 10.71
C LYS A 148 0.54 9.80 10.32
N MET A 149 0.99 8.91 9.42
CA MET A 149 2.35 8.92 8.90
C MET A 149 2.62 10.18 8.08
N ILE A 150 1.70 10.60 7.23
CA ILE A 150 1.77 11.84 6.44
C ILE A 150 1.80 13.06 7.36
N ALA A 151 0.90 13.12 8.37
CA ALA A 151 0.88 14.20 9.35
C ALA A 151 2.18 14.30 10.16
N ALA A 152 2.80 13.17 10.51
CA ALA A 152 4.09 13.13 11.17
C ALA A 152 5.24 13.69 10.31
N MET A 153 5.09 13.65 8.97
CA MET A 153 6.00 14.29 8.03
C MET A 153 5.73 15.80 7.86
N HIS A 154 4.84 16.39 8.66
CA HIS A 154 4.38 17.79 8.54
C HIS A 154 3.68 18.11 7.24
N LEU A 155 3.03 17.11 6.63
CA LEU A 155 2.23 17.24 5.41
C LEU A 155 0.76 16.93 5.71
N ALA A 156 -0.14 17.50 4.93
CA ALA A 156 -1.54 17.12 4.89
C ALA A 156 -1.80 16.09 3.77
N ARG A 157 -2.92 15.39 3.82
CA ARG A 157 -3.29 14.41 2.80
C ARG A 157 -3.46 15.06 1.43
N GLU A 158 -3.91 16.31 1.39
CA GLU A 158 -4.04 17.14 0.20
C GLU A 158 -2.70 17.63 -0.39
N ASP A 159 -1.57 17.53 0.33
CA ASP A 159 -0.25 17.93 -0.18
C ASP A 159 0.41 16.81 -0.99
N VAL A 160 -0.04 15.58 -0.84
CA VAL A 160 0.52 14.39 -1.46
C VAL A 160 -0.46 13.78 -2.47
N TYR A 161 0.02 12.85 -3.30
CA TYR A 161 -0.87 12.03 -4.12
C TYR A 161 -0.80 10.57 -3.66
N ILE A 162 -1.96 9.92 -3.54
CA ILE A 162 -2.08 8.55 -3.05
C ILE A 162 -2.77 7.69 -4.11
N ALA A 163 -2.13 6.58 -4.47
CA ALA A 163 -2.65 5.64 -5.45
C ALA A 163 -2.29 4.18 -5.10
N ASN A 164 -2.75 3.24 -5.92
CA ASN A 164 -2.44 1.83 -5.83
C ASN A 164 -2.00 1.28 -7.18
N ILE A 165 -1.33 0.11 -7.18
CA ILE A 165 -0.99 -0.66 -8.38
C ILE A 165 -2.26 -1.00 -9.15
N VAL A 166 -3.24 -1.63 -8.48
CA VAL A 166 -4.56 -1.90 -9.09
C VAL A 166 -5.61 -0.92 -8.59
N LYS A 167 -6.57 -0.57 -9.47
CA LYS A 167 -7.61 0.42 -9.19
C LYS A 167 -8.92 -0.20 -8.73
N CYS A 168 -9.01 -1.52 -8.75
CA CYS A 168 -10.19 -2.29 -8.36
C CYS A 168 -9.81 -3.25 -7.23
N ARG A 169 -10.77 -3.53 -6.33
CA ARG A 169 -10.56 -4.41 -5.18
C ARG A 169 -10.47 -5.87 -5.63
N PRO A 170 -9.39 -6.60 -5.29
CA PRO A 170 -9.36 -8.04 -5.47
C PRO A 170 -10.30 -8.76 -4.47
N PRO A 171 -10.98 -9.85 -4.88
CA PRO A 171 -11.87 -10.62 -4.01
C PRO A 171 -11.19 -11.03 -2.69
N GLY A 172 -11.87 -10.79 -1.55
CA GLY A 172 -11.33 -11.11 -0.23
C GLY A 172 -10.07 -10.32 0.17
N ASN A 173 -9.77 -9.21 -0.51
CA ASN A 173 -8.53 -8.43 -0.33
C ASN A 173 -7.26 -9.28 -0.54
N ARG A 174 -7.30 -10.28 -1.44
CA ARG A 174 -6.10 -11.02 -1.83
C ARG A 174 -5.12 -10.11 -2.59
N MET A 175 -3.89 -10.52 -2.67
CA MET A 175 -2.92 -9.89 -3.56
C MET A 175 -3.42 -9.96 -5.02
N PRO A 176 -3.28 -8.89 -5.82
CA PRO A 176 -3.65 -8.93 -7.24
C PRO A 176 -2.77 -9.93 -8.00
N GLY A 177 -3.37 -10.60 -8.98
CA GLY A 177 -2.65 -11.46 -9.91
C GLY A 177 -1.73 -10.66 -10.83
N ALA A 178 -0.77 -11.34 -11.44
CA ALA A 178 0.18 -10.70 -12.36
C ALA A 178 -0.53 -10.11 -13.59
N ASP A 179 -1.53 -10.81 -14.12
CA ASP A 179 -2.40 -10.39 -15.22
C ASP A 179 -3.25 -9.17 -14.84
N GLU A 180 -3.83 -9.15 -13.63
CA GLU A 180 -4.62 -8.03 -13.12
C GLU A 180 -3.76 -6.78 -12.94
N ALA A 181 -2.55 -6.94 -12.38
CA ALA A 181 -1.59 -5.87 -12.23
C ALA A 181 -1.10 -5.36 -13.60
N ALA A 182 -0.76 -6.25 -14.54
CA ALA A 182 -0.32 -5.90 -15.89
C ALA A 182 -1.39 -5.09 -16.64
N ALA A 183 -2.67 -5.50 -16.55
CA ALA A 183 -3.78 -4.79 -17.18
C ALA A 183 -4.06 -3.41 -16.55
N CYS A 184 -3.65 -3.17 -15.30
CA CYS A 184 -4.00 -1.97 -14.55
C CYS A 184 -2.86 -0.98 -14.38
N ILE A 185 -1.60 -1.44 -14.35
CA ILE A 185 -0.42 -0.62 -14.01
C ILE A 185 -0.18 0.53 -15.00
N GLY A 186 -0.69 0.41 -16.22
CA GLY A 186 -0.64 1.48 -17.23
C GLY A 186 -1.25 2.80 -16.73
N TYR A 187 -2.37 2.74 -16.01
CA TYR A 187 -2.97 3.94 -15.39
C TYR A 187 -2.05 4.57 -14.36
N LEU A 188 -1.41 3.77 -13.50
CA LEU A 188 -0.47 4.27 -12.50
C LEU A 188 0.75 4.91 -13.15
N LYS A 189 1.34 4.25 -14.17
CA LYS A 189 2.50 4.79 -14.90
C LYS A 189 2.16 6.12 -15.56
N LYS A 190 0.95 6.26 -16.11
CA LYS A 190 0.47 7.52 -16.68
C LYS A 190 0.24 8.59 -15.60
N GLN A 191 -0.31 8.22 -14.43
CA GLN A 191 -0.43 9.13 -13.30
C GLN A 191 0.94 9.66 -12.85
N ILE A 192 1.94 8.79 -12.70
CA ILE A 192 3.31 9.20 -12.37
C ILE A 192 3.87 10.16 -13.44
N GLN A 193 3.65 9.86 -14.71
CA GLN A 193 4.11 10.71 -15.83
C GLN A 193 3.47 12.10 -15.81
N LEU A 194 2.19 12.22 -15.45
CA LEU A 194 1.47 13.49 -15.42
C LEU A 194 1.78 14.31 -14.16
N ILE A 195 1.94 13.64 -13.01
CA ILE A 195 2.25 14.30 -11.72
C ILE A 195 3.73 14.70 -11.63
N GLN A 196 4.64 13.86 -12.15
CA GLN A 196 6.09 14.02 -12.06
C GLN A 196 6.58 14.31 -10.63
N PRO A 197 6.27 13.43 -9.64
CA PRO A 197 6.67 13.67 -8.26
C PRO A 197 8.20 13.63 -8.12
N GLU A 198 8.77 14.35 -7.15
CA GLU A 198 10.19 14.27 -6.80
C GLU A 198 10.53 12.94 -6.12
N VAL A 199 9.58 12.44 -5.31
CA VAL A 199 9.74 11.20 -4.53
C VAL A 199 8.48 10.35 -4.62
N ILE A 200 8.67 9.05 -4.81
CA ILE A 200 7.64 8.01 -4.68
C ILE A 200 7.96 7.17 -3.45
N VAL A 201 6.97 6.96 -2.58
CA VAL A 201 7.03 5.98 -1.47
C VAL A 201 6.22 4.76 -1.86
N LEU A 202 6.88 3.59 -1.96
CA LEU A 202 6.21 2.31 -2.21
C LEU A 202 5.84 1.64 -0.90
N LEU A 203 4.55 1.41 -0.70
CA LEU A 203 3.99 0.81 0.50
C LEU A 203 3.85 -0.71 0.31
N GLY A 204 4.84 -1.46 0.81
CA GLY A 204 4.83 -2.92 0.83
C GLY A 204 5.47 -3.59 -0.38
N GLY A 205 5.56 -4.93 -0.28
CA GLY A 205 6.27 -5.76 -1.27
C GLY A 205 5.60 -5.81 -2.64
N THR A 206 4.27 -5.80 -2.68
CA THR A 206 3.49 -5.84 -3.93
C THR A 206 3.72 -4.60 -4.79
N ALA A 207 3.70 -3.40 -4.17
CA ALA A 207 4.00 -2.16 -4.88
C ALA A 207 5.44 -2.15 -5.41
N LEU A 208 6.40 -2.63 -4.61
CA LEU A 208 7.79 -2.78 -5.01
C LEU A 208 7.95 -3.74 -6.19
N SER A 209 7.31 -4.91 -6.12
CA SER A 209 7.43 -5.95 -7.15
C SER A 209 6.84 -5.52 -8.49
N PHE A 210 5.66 -4.90 -8.50
CA PHE A 210 5.01 -4.54 -9.77
C PHE A 210 5.53 -3.25 -10.40
N LEU A 211 6.03 -2.29 -9.62
CA LEU A 211 6.53 -1.04 -10.20
C LEU A 211 8.00 -1.12 -10.60
N LEU A 212 8.84 -1.77 -9.77
CA LEU A 212 10.29 -1.85 -9.98
C LEU A 212 10.79 -3.26 -10.33
N GLU A 213 9.90 -4.27 -10.37
CA GLU A 213 10.25 -5.68 -10.64
C GLU A 213 11.25 -6.25 -9.61
N ILE A 214 11.22 -5.72 -8.38
CA ILE A 214 12.11 -6.09 -7.27
C ILE A 214 11.32 -6.78 -6.17
N ASN A 215 11.80 -7.92 -5.68
CA ASN A 215 11.19 -8.68 -4.60
C ASN A 215 11.96 -8.58 -3.29
N GLY A 216 11.24 -8.65 -2.15
CA GLY A 216 11.84 -8.69 -0.82
C GLY A 216 11.88 -7.33 -0.13
N ILE A 217 10.72 -6.81 0.30
CA ILE A 217 10.57 -5.50 0.94
C ILE A 217 11.54 -5.30 2.11
N THR A 218 11.78 -6.31 2.93
CA THR A 218 12.69 -6.23 4.09
C THR A 218 14.14 -5.89 3.69
N LYS A 219 14.57 -6.33 2.50
CA LYS A 219 15.91 -6.06 1.98
C LYS A 219 16.03 -4.64 1.40
N TYR A 220 14.95 -4.14 0.79
CA TYR A 220 14.99 -2.90 0.00
C TYR A 220 14.37 -1.70 0.72
N ARG A 221 13.57 -1.89 1.79
CA ARG A 221 13.06 -0.78 2.58
C ARG A 221 14.20 0.09 3.12
N GLY A 222 13.97 1.37 3.20
CA GLY A 222 14.96 2.34 3.68
C GLY A 222 16.15 2.54 2.76
N ARG A 223 16.12 2.01 1.54
CA ARG A 223 17.18 2.17 0.54
C ARG A 223 16.60 2.80 -0.71
N TRP A 224 17.18 3.91 -1.14
CA TRP A 224 16.77 4.61 -2.34
C TRP A 224 16.87 3.70 -3.57
N GLN A 225 15.80 3.70 -4.34
CA GLN A 225 15.70 3.11 -5.67
C GLN A 225 15.44 4.23 -6.68
N ASN A 226 15.35 3.89 -7.97
CA ASN A 226 15.06 4.83 -9.04
C ASN A 226 13.95 4.27 -9.95
N TYR A 227 13.04 5.13 -10.36
CA TYR A 227 12.05 4.86 -11.39
C TYR A 227 12.00 6.04 -12.36
N ASN A 228 12.50 5.90 -13.58
CA ASN A 228 12.51 6.95 -14.61
C ASN A 228 13.04 8.31 -14.07
N ASN A 229 14.18 8.31 -13.38
CA ASN A 229 14.80 9.45 -12.73
C ASN A 229 14.05 10.01 -11.50
N ILE A 230 13.00 9.37 -11.04
CA ILE A 230 12.29 9.71 -9.81
C ILE A 230 12.88 8.88 -8.66
N ALA A 231 13.20 9.52 -7.53
CA ALA A 231 13.68 8.84 -6.35
C ALA A 231 12.55 8.00 -5.71
N VAL A 232 12.82 6.73 -5.42
CA VAL A 232 11.81 5.81 -4.86
C VAL A 232 12.28 5.27 -3.52
N MET A 233 11.42 5.37 -2.51
CA MET A 233 11.65 4.83 -1.17
C MET A 233 10.67 3.69 -0.87
N PRO A 234 11.10 2.42 -0.91
CA PRO A 234 10.30 1.31 -0.42
C PRO A 234 10.22 1.32 1.11
N THR A 235 9.02 1.09 1.64
CA THR A 235 8.79 0.94 3.09
C THR A 235 7.69 -0.08 3.37
N PHE A 236 7.43 -0.40 4.63
CA PHE A 236 6.38 -1.33 5.01
C PHE A 236 4.97 -0.78 4.71
N HIS A 237 4.06 -1.67 4.31
CA HIS A 237 2.66 -1.31 4.11
C HIS A 237 1.99 -0.98 5.45
N PRO A 238 1.13 0.06 5.55
CA PRO A 238 0.45 0.39 6.80
C PRO A 238 -0.33 -0.77 7.42
N ALA A 239 -0.98 -1.62 6.63
CA ALA A 239 -1.64 -2.82 7.13
C ALA A 239 -0.69 -3.84 7.80
N PHE A 240 0.58 -3.90 7.37
CA PHE A 240 1.60 -4.69 8.04
C PHE A 240 1.98 -4.07 9.39
N LEU A 241 2.11 -2.74 9.45
CA LEU A 241 2.43 -2.00 10.67
C LEU A 241 1.33 -2.05 11.73
N LEU A 242 0.07 -2.26 11.33
CA LEU A 242 -1.02 -2.54 12.26
C LEU A 242 -0.88 -3.91 12.92
N ARG A 243 -0.42 -4.93 12.16
CA ARG A 243 -0.20 -6.29 12.67
C ARG A 243 1.13 -6.46 13.42
N LYS A 244 2.13 -5.62 13.11
CA LYS A 244 3.47 -5.62 13.70
C LYS A 244 3.87 -4.20 14.11
N PRO A 245 3.37 -3.71 15.25
CA PRO A 245 3.61 -2.33 15.70
C PRO A 245 5.09 -2.00 15.92
N GLU A 246 5.91 -2.99 16.27
CA GLU A 246 7.37 -2.84 16.45
C GLU A 246 8.09 -2.37 15.18
N ALA A 247 7.56 -2.69 14.00
CA ALA A 247 8.12 -2.28 12.73
C ALA A 247 7.85 -0.79 12.38
N LYS A 248 7.01 -0.09 13.15
CA LYS A 248 6.69 1.33 12.91
C LYS A 248 7.94 2.21 13.01
N ARG A 249 8.85 1.91 13.94
CA ARG A 249 10.12 2.64 14.09
C ARG A 249 10.98 2.58 12.82
N GLU A 250 11.00 1.42 12.18
CA GLU A 250 11.74 1.24 10.94
C GLU A 250 11.09 2.01 9.79
N ALA A 251 9.76 1.93 9.64
CA ALA A 251 9.03 2.69 8.63
C ALA A 251 9.20 4.21 8.83
N TRP A 252 9.21 4.68 10.09
CA TRP A 252 9.46 6.07 10.41
C TRP A 252 10.88 6.52 10.01
N HIS A 253 11.88 5.66 10.22
CA HIS A 253 13.23 5.92 9.72
C HIS A 253 13.25 6.12 8.20
N ASP A 254 12.53 5.30 7.43
CA ASP A 254 12.42 5.44 5.97
C ASP A 254 11.77 6.77 5.58
N LEU A 255 10.70 7.17 6.28
CA LEU A 255 10.01 8.44 6.02
C LEU A 255 10.87 9.66 6.38
N LYS A 256 11.71 9.59 7.42
CA LYS A 256 12.68 10.66 7.72
C LYS A 256 13.69 10.86 6.58
N LEU A 257 14.11 9.80 5.90
CA LEU A 257 14.94 9.93 4.70
C LEU A 257 14.19 10.64 3.56
N VAL A 258 12.89 10.34 3.40
CA VAL A 258 12.02 11.04 2.42
C VAL A 258 11.89 12.51 2.75
N MET A 259 11.62 12.86 4.04
CA MET A 259 11.55 14.25 4.50
C MET A 259 12.85 15.00 4.18
N ALA A 260 14.00 14.43 4.53
CA ALA A 260 15.31 15.04 4.24
C ALA A 260 15.51 15.26 2.73
N LYS A 261 15.09 14.30 1.87
CA LYS A 261 15.18 14.43 0.41
C LYS A 261 14.32 15.56 -0.14
N LEU A 262 13.14 15.79 0.46
CA LEU A 262 12.21 16.87 0.09
C LEU A 262 12.54 18.22 0.74
N GLY A 263 13.57 18.30 1.60
CA GLY A 263 13.90 19.50 2.35
C GLY A 263 12.91 19.84 3.46
N ILE A 264 12.15 18.85 3.95
CA ILE A 264 11.23 18.99 5.09
C ILE A 264 12.04 18.77 6.38
N ALA A 265 11.89 19.67 7.36
CA ALA A 265 12.58 19.54 8.65
C ALA A 265 12.13 18.26 9.38
N VAL A 266 13.09 17.51 9.93
CA VAL A 266 12.87 16.24 10.65
C VAL A 266 12.75 16.49 12.14
#